data_79c44ba647a430765a2458cc8a3d49a9
#
_entry.id   79c44ba647a430765a2458cc8a3d49a9
#
_cell.length_a   1.000
_cell.length_b   1.000
_cell.length_c   1.000
_cell.angle_alpha   90.00
_cell.angle_beta   90.00
_cell.angle_gamma   90.00
#
_symmetry.space_group_name_H-M   'P 1'
#
loop_
_entity.id
_entity.type
_entity.pdbx_description
1 polymer ?
#
loop_
_entity_poly.entity_id
_entity_poly.type
_entity_poly.pdbx_seq_one_letter_code
_entity_poly.pdbx_strand_id
1 'polypeptide(L)'
;AYHENLRVAIVDEGGCFGGAVPKSLITFAEGGVVCSGDQLLIKGVWQRIQDEMVRRGGAIPAHELIHSNKYYPFDRSRCEKDLQLTIFDPECFKLAADEILTSHPNIQPILYTRAVAPIMSGNRVTGVYVENREGRGAILAKRVIDATGMSFLLRAAGAECVSTCANAPHRQGPILVFFRAGGISEVTPTYRPNVTDVPYGAINLFPTMRDHEYRIEMTRALGDGSSVEDMTRASIECRRQIPEIIEYLRKNWYGCENIYLIDSGNEALPMSLYKLVGRRPVCVNDMLNGVVPEDTIALCGYGIDVHSAEKGGQNYLHYLEPGQYYGIGYGALVPASEVENILTAGKSVSCESGAEAAIMATALSMATGEAAGTASALSIRDDVPVRSVDVKKLREALRRQGALLEPEILPEAQKYDEYIFTY
;
A
#
# COMPACT_ATOMS: atom_id res chain seq x y z
N ALA A 1 9.77 -11.90 -12.19
CA ALA A 1 11.15 -12.21 -12.59
C ALA A 1 11.48 -13.70 -12.45
N TYR A 2 11.13 -14.36 -11.33
CA TYR A 2 11.43 -15.80 -11.17
C TYR A 2 10.69 -16.68 -12.18
N HIS A 3 9.49 -16.33 -12.58
CA HIS A 3 8.75 -17.02 -13.64
C HIS A 3 9.47 -17.01 -15.00
N GLU A 4 10.41 -16.09 -15.17
CA GLU A 4 11.26 -15.99 -16.36
C GLU A 4 12.67 -16.59 -16.10
N ASN A 5 12.84 -17.40 -15.05
CA ASN A 5 14.10 -18.07 -14.67
C ASN A 5 15.28 -17.10 -14.39
N LEU A 6 14.98 -15.91 -13.91
CA LEU A 6 16.00 -14.95 -13.50
C LEU A 6 16.33 -15.07 -12.00
N ARG A 7 17.59 -14.83 -11.66
CA ARG A 7 17.99 -14.67 -10.25
C ARG A 7 17.53 -13.30 -9.76
N VAL A 8 16.92 -13.28 -8.59
CA VAL A 8 16.40 -12.06 -7.96
C VAL A 8 16.97 -11.94 -6.56
N ALA A 9 17.60 -10.80 -6.24
CA ALA A 9 17.87 -10.42 -4.87
C ALA A 9 16.77 -9.46 -4.40
N ILE A 10 16.14 -9.75 -3.27
CA ILE A 10 15.20 -8.85 -2.60
C ILE A 10 15.82 -8.41 -1.28
N VAL A 11 15.98 -7.09 -1.12
CA VAL A 11 16.71 -6.48 -0.01
C VAL A 11 15.75 -5.67 0.84
N ASP A 12 15.77 -5.87 2.15
CA ASP A 12 15.03 -5.07 3.12
C ASP A 12 15.92 -4.72 4.32
N GLU A 13 15.85 -3.47 4.79
CA GLU A 13 16.62 -3.00 5.95
C GLU A 13 16.09 -3.53 7.29
N GLY A 14 14.84 -3.97 7.30
CA GLY A 14 14.18 -4.55 8.46
C GLY A 14 14.40 -6.05 8.62
N GLY A 15 13.78 -6.60 9.66
CA GLY A 15 13.81 -8.03 10.00
C GLY A 15 12.68 -8.84 9.35
N CYS A 16 11.89 -8.25 8.48
CA CYS A 16 10.81 -8.91 7.73
C CYS A 16 10.53 -8.20 6.42
N PHE A 17 10.00 -8.95 5.44
CA PHE A 17 9.54 -8.38 4.18
C PHE A 17 8.10 -7.85 4.29
N GLY A 18 7.72 -6.92 3.39
CA GLY A 18 6.36 -6.38 3.31
C GLY A 18 6.25 -4.89 3.62
N GLY A 19 7.38 -4.23 3.91
CA GLY A 19 7.44 -2.78 4.12
C GLY A 19 6.51 -2.31 5.23
N ALA A 20 5.64 -1.35 4.94
CA ALA A 20 4.72 -0.74 5.90
C ALA A 20 3.71 -1.74 6.50
N VAL A 21 3.33 -2.80 5.77
CA VAL A 21 2.31 -3.75 6.24
C VAL A 21 2.67 -4.32 7.62
N PRO A 22 3.78 -5.05 7.79
CA PRO A 22 4.13 -5.57 9.12
C PRO A 22 4.74 -4.51 10.04
N LYS A 23 5.47 -3.54 9.50
CA LYS A 23 6.23 -2.57 10.31
C LYS A 23 5.34 -1.50 10.95
N SER A 24 4.24 -1.15 10.27
CA SER A 24 3.28 -0.14 10.73
C SER A 24 1.91 -0.71 11.12
N LEU A 25 1.77 -2.05 11.26
CA LEU A 25 0.54 -2.73 11.67
C LEU A 25 -0.64 -2.49 10.74
N ILE A 26 -0.45 -2.57 9.43
CA ILE A 26 -1.55 -2.52 8.47
C ILE A 26 -2.29 -3.87 8.52
N THR A 27 -3.60 -3.83 8.76
CA THR A 27 -4.45 -5.00 8.99
C THR A 27 -5.47 -5.24 7.89
N PHE A 28 -5.45 -4.44 6.82
CA PHE A 28 -6.34 -4.60 5.68
C PHE A 28 -5.68 -4.15 4.37
N ALA A 29 -6.25 -4.59 3.25
CA ALA A 29 -5.88 -4.16 1.91
C ALA A 29 -7.14 -3.70 1.16
N GLU A 30 -7.04 -2.55 0.57
CA GLU A 30 -8.08 -1.86 -0.21
C GLU A 30 -7.72 -1.82 -1.70
N GLY A 31 -8.68 -1.40 -2.53
CA GLY A 31 -8.48 -1.13 -3.96
C GLY A 31 -8.47 -2.36 -4.87
N GLY A 32 -8.51 -3.56 -4.30
CA GLY A 32 -8.49 -4.82 -5.05
C GLY A 32 -9.85 -5.25 -5.61
N VAL A 33 -10.92 -4.57 -5.23
CA VAL A 33 -12.30 -4.83 -5.63
C VAL A 33 -12.99 -3.49 -5.90
N VAL A 34 -14.00 -3.44 -6.77
CA VAL A 34 -14.82 -2.24 -6.97
C VAL A 34 -15.68 -1.93 -5.76
N CYS A 35 -16.14 -0.69 -5.62
CA CYS A 35 -16.98 -0.27 -4.48
C CYS A 35 -18.29 -1.04 -4.33
N SER A 36 -18.89 -1.54 -5.42
CA SER A 36 -20.04 -2.43 -5.37
C SER A 36 -19.75 -3.85 -4.87
N GLY A 37 -18.47 -4.24 -4.83
CA GLY A 37 -18.03 -5.56 -4.37
C GLY A 37 -18.23 -6.72 -5.35
N ASP A 38 -18.76 -6.45 -6.52
CA ASP A 38 -19.11 -7.45 -7.53
C ASP A 38 -18.01 -7.74 -8.54
N GLN A 39 -16.92 -6.99 -8.51
CA GLN A 39 -15.82 -7.15 -9.45
C GLN A 39 -14.46 -7.15 -8.75
N LEU A 40 -13.71 -8.21 -8.92
CA LEU A 40 -12.33 -8.33 -8.47
C LEU A 40 -11.40 -7.67 -9.50
N LEU A 41 -10.48 -6.87 -9.03
CA LEU A 41 -9.57 -6.07 -9.86
C LEU A 41 -8.11 -6.53 -9.79
N ILE A 42 -7.68 -7.10 -8.66
CA ILE A 42 -6.29 -7.46 -8.42
C ILE A 42 -6.18 -8.93 -7.99
N LYS A 43 -5.38 -9.69 -8.75
CA LYS A 43 -4.92 -11.05 -8.46
C LYS A 43 -3.38 -11.12 -8.56
N GLY A 44 -2.85 -12.21 -9.10
CA GLY A 44 -1.41 -12.39 -9.30
C GLY A 44 -0.65 -12.59 -7.98
N VAL A 45 0.37 -11.79 -7.74
CA VAL A 45 1.19 -11.89 -6.50
C VAL A 45 0.34 -11.58 -5.26
N TRP A 46 -0.56 -10.62 -5.32
CA TRP A 46 -1.47 -10.32 -4.21
C TRP A 46 -2.32 -11.56 -3.83
N GLN A 47 -2.91 -12.24 -4.83
CA GLN A 47 -3.73 -13.44 -4.58
C GLN A 47 -2.92 -14.53 -3.88
N ARG A 48 -1.66 -14.74 -4.29
CA ARG A 48 -0.81 -15.77 -3.66
C ARG A 48 -0.52 -15.48 -2.20
N ILE A 49 -0.23 -14.22 -1.86
CA ILE A 49 -0.03 -13.79 -0.46
C ILE A 49 -1.34 -13.98 0.32
N GLN A 50 -2.46 -13.55 -0.25
CA GLN A 50 -3.78 -13.68 0.36
C GLN A 50 -4.14 -15.14 0.61
N ASP A 51 -3.98 -16.02 -0.38
CA ASP A 51 -4.28 -17.44 -0.27
C ASP A 51 -3.42 -18.12 0.81
N GLU A 52 -2.15 -17.76 0.90
CA GLU A 52 -1.26 -18.27 1.94
C GLU A 52 -1.66 -17.78 3.33
N MET A 53 -2.10 -16.52 3.47
CA MET A 53 -2.65 -16.01 4.73
C MET A 53 -3.98 -16.69 5.09
N VAL A 54 -4.88 -16.88 4.12
CA VAL A 54 -6.15 -17.61 4.32
C VAL A 54 -5.89 -19.05 4.76
N ARG A 55 -4.98 -19.76 4.10
CA ARG A 55 -4.57 -21.12 4.48
C ARG A 55 -4.10 -21.22 5.93
N ARG A 56 -3.50 -20.15 6.45
CA ARG A 56 -3.02 -20.04 7.85
C ARG A 56 -4.11 -19.54 8.81
N GLY A 57 -5.31 -19.22 8.33
CA GLY A 57 -6.38 -18.63 9.13
C GLY A 57 -6.13 -17.16 9.52
N GLY A 58 -5.23 -16.47 8.82
CA GLY A 58 -4.82 -15.11 9.11
C GLY A 58 -5.31 -14.06 8.12
N ALA A 59 -6.25 -14.39 7.24
CA ALA A 59 -6.92 -13.41 6.38
C ALA A 59 -8.36 -13.82 6.05
N ILE A 60 -9.19 -12.82 5.78
CA ILE A 60 -10.55 -12.97 5.22
C ILE A 60 -10.59 -12.12 3.95
N PRO A 61 -10.77 -12.74 2.78
CA PRO A 61 -10.89 -12.03 1.51
C PRO A 61 -12.08 -11.06 1.49
N ALA A 62 -11.96 -9.99 0.71
CA ALA A 62 -12.98 -8.95 0.61
C ALA A 62 -14.37 -9.52 0.24
N HIS A 63 -14.44 -10.47 -0.68
CA HIS A 63 -15.70 -11.07 -1.13
C HIS A 63 -16.39 -11.93 -0.05
N GLU A 64 -15.65 -12.42 0.96
CA GLU A 64 -16.22 -13.14 2.10
C GLU A 64 -16.70 -12.19 3.20
N LEU A 65 -16.09 -11.00 3.29
CA LEU A 65 -16.45 -9.99 4.29
C LEU A 65 -17.77 -9.29 4.02
N ILE A 66 -18.21 -9.29 2.79
CA ILE A 66 -19.47 -8.67 2.34
C ILE A 66 -20.67 -9.08 3.23
N HIS A 67 -20.63 -10.29 3.76
CA HIS A 67 -21.67 -10.87 4.61
C HIS A 67 -21.40 -10.71 6.11
N SER A 68 -20.30 -10.04 6.51
CA SER A 68 -19.91 -9.90 7.91
C SER A 68 -20.19 -8.51 8.46
N ASN A 69 -21.15 -8.39 9.39
CA ASN A 69 -21.37 -7.15 10.13
C ASN A 69 -20.21 -6.79 11.07
N LYS A 70 -19.39 -7.77 11.45
CA LYS A 70 -18.28 -7.62 12.40
C LYS A 70 -17.13 -6.77 11.85
N TYR A 71 -16.86 -6.88 10.55
CA TYR A 71 -15.68 -6.28 9.94
C TYR A 71 -15.98 -5.06 9.07
N TYR A 72 -17.24 -4.65 8.99
CA TYR A 72 -17.61 -3.47 8.22
C TYR A 72 -17.39 -2.20 9.06
N PRO A 73 -16.32 -1.44 8.83
CA PRO A 73 -15.95 -0.31 9.68
C PRO A 73 -16.80 0.94 9.45
N PHE A 74 -17.84 0.88 8.59
CA PHE A 74 -18.49 2.07 8.09
C PHE A 74 -19.98 2.09 8.42
N ASP A 75 -20.45 3.25 8.86
CA ASP A 75 -21.87 3.56 8.92
C ASP A 75 -22.44 3.49 7.50
N ARG A 76 -23.10 2.40 7.18
CA ARG A 76 -23.71 2.13 5.87
C ARG A 76 -24.64 3.25 5.40
N SER A 77 -25.22 4.04 6.31
CA SER A 77 -26.08 5.16 5.96
C SER A 77 -25.36 6.33 5.30
N ARG A 78 -24.02 6.37 5.44
CA ARG A 78 -23.14 7.42 4.87
C ARG A 78 -22.19 6.91 3.80
N CYS A 79 -22.02 5.61 3.72
CA CYS A 79 -20.99 4.96 2.92
C CYS A 79 -21.54 3.68 2.26
N GLU A 80 -22.68 3.76 1.60
CA GLU A 80 -23.27 2.63 0.85
C GLU A 80 -22.36 2.06 -0.25
N LYS A 81 -21.20 2.70 -0.49
CA LYS A 81 -20.32 2.43 -1.63
C LYS A 81 -18.92 1.96 -1.22
N ASP A 82 -18.76 1.44 0.02
CA ASP A 82 -17.45 1.40 0.64
C ASP A 82 -16.62 0.17 0.44
N LEU A 83 -15.37 0.51 0.32
CA LEU A 83 -14.11 -0.17 0.58
C LEU A 83 -14.27 -1.67 0.84
N GLN A 84 -14.20 -2.42 -0.22
CA GLN A 84 -14.06 -3.87 -0.15
C GLN A 84 -12.66 -4.19 0.36
N LEU A 85 -12.56 -4.47 1.65
CA LEU A 85 -11.30 -4.72 2.32
C LEU A 85 -11.05 -6.22 2.43
N THR A 86 -9.87 -6.68 2.06
CA THR A 86 -9.33 -7.92 2.61
C THR A 86 -8.76 -7.60 3.99
N ILE A 87 -9.25 -8.24 5.03
CA ILE A 87 -8.71 -8.11 6.40
C ILE A 87 -7.70 -9.21 6.65
N PHE A 88 -6.59 -8.88 7.30
CA PHE A 88 -5.55 -9.85 7.62
C PHE A 88 -4.76 -9.49 8.89
N ASP A 89 -4.10 -10.49 9.44
CA ASP A 89 -3.13 -10.33 10.54
C ASP A 89 -1.74 -9.99 9.94
N PRO A 90 -1.13 -8.85 10.30
CA PRO A 90 0.21 -8.50 9.80
C PRO A 90 1.30 -9.50 10.20
N GLU A 91 1.14 -10.25 11.30
CA GLU A 91 2.06 -11.33 11.65
C GLU A 91 1.92 -12.51 10.67
N CYS A 92 0.68 -12.85 10.30
CA CYS A 92 0.45 -13.88 9.28
C CYS A 92 1.00 -13.47 7.91
N PHE A 93 0.94 -12.17 7.59
CA PHE A 93 1.56 -11.64 6.38
C PHE A 93 3.08 -11.87 6.33
N LYS A 94 3.81 -11.67 7.44
CA LYS A 94 5.25 -11.97 7.51
C LYS A 94 5.53 -13.43 7.16
N LEU A 95 4.77 -14.36 7.78
CA LEU A 95 4.92 -15.80 7.53
C LEU A 95 4.62 -16.17 6.08
N ALA A 96 3.60 -15.57 5.49
CA ALA A 96 3.24 -15.80 4.09
C ALA A 96 4.30 -15.25 3.13
N ALA A 97 4.85 -14.06 3.42
CA ALA A 97 5.93 -13.47 2.64
C ALA A 97 7.20 -14.32 2.68
N ASP A 98 7.60 -14.77 3.87
CA ASP A 98 8.78 -15.62 4.05
C ASP A 98 8.62 -16.94 3.27
N GLU A 99 7.48 -17.62 3.38
CA GLU A 99 7.18 -18.86 2.66
C GLU A 99 7.29 -18.66 1.14
N ILE A 100 6.64 -17.63 0.60
CA ILE A 100 6.64 -17.36 -0.83
C ILE A 100 8.05 -17.01 -1.34
N LEU A 101 8.79 -16.19 -0.61
CA LEU A 101 10.11 -15.74 -1.04
C LEU A 101 11.16 -16.83 -0.93
N THR A 102 11.03 -17.77 0.00
CA THR A 102 11.97 -18.87 0.18
C THR A 102 11.60 -20.15 -0.58
N SER A 103 10.38 -20.25 -1.07
CA SER A 103 9.92 -21.43 -1.83
C SER A 103 10.59 -21.58 -3.21
N HIS A 104 11.27 -20.55 -3.69
CA HIS A 104 11.86 -20.56 -5.02
C HIS A 104 13.38 -20.34 -4.99
N PRO A 105 14.20 -21.26 -5.54
CA PRO A 105 15.66 -21.21 -5.43
C PRO A 105 16.30 -20.01 -6.16
N ASN A 106 15.60 -19.38 -7.08
CA ASN A 106 16.10 -18.21 -7.82
C ASN A 106 15.88 -16.88 -7.08
N ILE A 107 15.16 -16.90 -5.96
CA ILE A 107 14.96 -15.72 -5.12
C ILE A 107 15.92 -15.79 -3.94
N GLN A 108 16.73 -14.74 -3.77
CA GLN A 108 17.61 -14.57 -2.64
C GLN A 108 17.06 -13.46 -1.74
N PRO A 109 16.38 -13.80 -0.65
CA PRO A 109 15.95 -12.83 0.36
C PRO A 109 17.15 -12.37 1.18
N ILE A 110 17.26 -11.04 1.42
CA ILE A 110 18.35 -10.40 2.17
C ILE A 110 17.74 -9.37 3.12
N LEU A 111 17.60 -9.74 4.38
CA LEU A 111 17.12 -8.88 5.46
C LEU A 111 18.28 -8.13 6.16
N TYR A 112 17.91 -7.17 7.03
CA TYR A 112 18.88 -6.36 7.79
C TYR A 112 19.94 -5.69 6.92
N THR A 113 19.57 -5.39 5.66
CA THR A 113 20.48 -4.84 4.66
C THR A 113 19.83 -3.65 3.99
N ARG A 114 20.47 -2.49 4.10
CA ARG A 114 19.99 -1.24 3.53
C ARG A 114 20.65 -0.98 2.18
N ALA A 115 19.88 -0.69 1.15
CA ALA A 115 20.38 -0.13 -0.10
C ALA A 115 20.69 1.36 0.12
N VAL A 116 21.94 1.77 -0.07
CA VAL A 116 22.40 3.12 0.29
C VAL A 116 22.72 4.02 -0.91
N ALA A 117 23.00 3.44 -2.08
CA ALA A 117 23.19 4.20 -3.31
C ALA A 117 23.08 3.29 -4.54
N PRO A 118 22.69 3.80 -5.71
CA PRO A 118 22.82 3.07 -6.97
C PRO A 118 24.30 3.01 -7.41
N ILE A 119 24.67 1.93 -8.09
CA ILE A 119 25.95 1.83 -8.82
C ILE A 119 25.65 2.29 -10.25
N MET A 120 26.32 3.36 -10.67
CA MET A 120 26.07 4.00 -11.96
C MET A 120 27.16 3.69 -12.99
N SER A 121 26.76 3.50 -14.26
CA SER A 121 27.63 3.51 -15.43
C SER A 121 27.03 4.48 -16.46
N GLY A 122 27.53 5.71 -16.48
CA GLY A 122 26.85 6.80 -17.18
C GLY A 122 25.47 7.07 -16.56
N ASN A 123 24.42 7.03 -17.36
CA ASN A 123 23.03 7.17 -16.93
C ASN A 123 22.35 5.83 -16.54
N ARG A 124 23.10 4.73 -16.54
CA ARG A 124 22.56 3.38 -16.30
C ARG A 124 22.85 2.93 -14.89
N VAL A 125 21.83 2.46 -14.18
CA VAL A 125 21.97 1.72 -12.93
C VAL A 125 22.45 0.31 -13.23
N THR A 126 23.54 -0.13 -12.59
CA THR A 126 24.18 -1.44 -12.78
C THR A 126 24.19 -2.27 -11.49
N GLY A 127 23.60 -1.77 -10.43
CA GLY A 127 23.52 -2.41 -9.13
C GLY A 127 23.23 -1.42 -8.02
N VAL A 128 23.39 -1.86 -6.79
CA VAL A 128 23.23 -1.04 -5.59
C VAL A 128 24.36 -1.29 -4.60
N TYR A 129 24.81 -0.24 -3.94
CA TYR A 129 25.60 -0.36 -2.73
C TYR A 129 24.66 -0.65 -1.56
N VAL A 130 25.10 -1.54 -0.69
CA VAL A 130 24.34 -1.96 0.49
C VAL A 130 25.21 -1.83 1.74
N GLU A 131 24.55 -1.61 2.87
CA GLU A 131 25.17 -1.64 4.20
C GLU A 131 24.38 -2.56 5.12
N ASN A 132 25.11 -3.37 5.89
CA ASN A 132 24.57 -4.28 6.88
C ASN A 132 25.61 -4.51 8.00
N ARG A 133 25.36 -5.50 8.88
CA ARG A 133 26.26 -5.82 10.00
C ARG A 133 27.64 -6.33 9.58
N GLU A 134 27.78 -6.78 8.34
CA GLU A 134 29.05 -7.25 7.76
C GLU A 134 29.86 -6.11 7.13
N GLY A 135 29.26 -4.92 7.06
CA GLY A 135 29.85 -3.73 6.46
C GLY A 135 29.21 -3.31 5.16
N ARG A 136 29.98 -2.57 4.34
CA ARG A 136 29.54 -2.09 3.03
C ARG A 136 29.80 -3.13 1.95
N GLY A 137 28.78 -3.44 1.15
CA GLY A 137 28.86 -4.34 0.02
C GLY A 137 28.27 -3.74 -1.25
N ALA A 138 28.27 -4.53 -2.31
CA ALA A 138 27.64 -4.19 -3.59
C ALA A 138 26.90 -5.41 -4.15
N ILE A 139 25.69 -5.16 -4.68
CA ILE A 139 24.91 -6.14 -5.42
C ILE A 139 24.83 -5.65 -6.86
N LEU A 140 25.49 -6.36 -7.79
CA LEU A 140 25.41 -6.06 -9.21
C LEU A 140 24.14 -6.65 -9.80
N ALA A 141 23.44 -5.87 -10.61
CA ALA A 141 22.17 -6.25 -11.21
C ALA A 141 22.00 -5.69 -12.62
N LYS A 142 21.41 -6.46 -13.52
CA LYS A 142 21.03 -5.98 -14.86
C LYS A 142 19.92 -4.95 -14.81
N ARG A 143 19.00 -5.09 -13.85
CA ARG A 143 17.86 -4.18 -13.60
C ARG A 143 17.67 -4.02 -12.10
N VAL A 144 17.25 -2.84 -11.69
CA VAL A 144 16.95 -2.49 -10.31
C VAL A 144 15.48 -2.04 -10.21
N ILE A 145 14.81 -2.41 -9.16
CA ILE A 145 13.47 -1.91 -8.83
C ILE A 145 13.56 -1.16 -7.51
N ASP A 146 13.27 0.13 -7.53
CA ASP A 146 13.15 0.94 -6.34
C ASP A 146 11.77 0.74 -5.70
N ALA A 147 11.73 -0.11 -4.69
CA ALA A 147 10.55 -0.35 -3.85
C ALA A 147 10.72 0.23 -2.45
N THR A 148 11.58 1.23 -2.27
CA THR A 148 11.86 1.87 -0.97
C THR A 148 10.69 2.68 -0.41
N GLY A 149 9.67 2.96 -1.23
CA GLY A 149 8.49 3.74 -0.85
C GLY A 149 8.73 5.25 -0.79
N MET A 150 9.97 5.71 -1.09
CA MET A 150 10.33 7.13 -1.06
C MET A 150 11.21 7.54 -2.26
N SER A 151 11.22 6.75 -3.33
CA SER A 151 12.06 6.97 -4.52
C SER A 151 13.55 7.17 -4.21
N PHE A 152 14.06 6.50 -3.18
CA PHE A 152 15.40 6.76 -2.66
C PHE A 152 16.49 6.47 -3.70
N LEU A 153 16.47 5.29 -4.31
CA LEU A 153 17.46 4.91 -5.32
C LEU A 153 17.27 5.69 -6.63
N LEU A 154 16.02 5.97 -7.02
CA LEU A 154 15.71 6.79 -8.18
C LEU A 154 16.29 8.19 -8.06
N ARG A 155 16.07 8.86 -6.94
CA ARG A 155 16.62 10.20 -6.67
C ARG A 155 18.14 10.17 -6.66
N ALA A 156 18.74 9.19 -6.00
CA ALA A 156 20.19 9.03 -5.95
C ALA A 156 20.80 8.69 -7.32
N ALA A 157 20.04 8.07 -8.23
CA ALA A 157 20.42 7.83 -9.62
C ALA A 157 20.26 9.06 -10.53
N GLY A 158 19.69 10.17 -10.01
CA GLY A 158 19.43 11.38 -10.78
C GLY A 158 18.09 11.37 -11.54
N ALA A 159 17.18 10.44 -11.24
CA ALA A 159 15.83 10.50 -11.76
C ALA A 159 15.08 11.68 -11.13
N GLU A 160 14.29 12.36 -11.95
CA GLU A 160 13.42 13.43 -11.45
C GLU A 160 12.33 12.83 -10.56
N CYS A 161 12.21 13.38 -9.35
CA CYS A 161 11.20 13.00 -8.38
C CYS A 161 10.64 14.26 -7.72
N VAL A 162 9.34 14.25 -7.44
CA VAL A 162 8.67 15.35 -6.76
C VAL A 162 8.33 14.97 -5.33
N SER A 163 8.50 15.94 -4.42
CA SER A 163 7.94 15.83 -3.08
C SER A 163 6.47 16.21 -3.14
N THR A 164 5.62 15.31 -2.75
CA THR A 164 4.19 15.56 -2.67
C THR A 164 3.80 16.26 -1.36
N CYS A 165 4.74 16.34 -0.41
CA CYS A 165 4.55 17.04 0.85
C CYS A 165 4.67 18.55 0.75
N ALA A 166 5.45 19.07 -0.17
CA ALA A 166 5.99 20.44 -0.01
C ALA A 166 5.06 21.57 -0.46
N ASN A 167 4.20 21.43 -1.46
CA ASN A 167 3.42 22.55 -2.00
C ASN A 167 2.09 22.18 -2.67
N ALA A 168 1.61 20.96 -2.48
CA ALA A 168 0.34 20.55 -3.08
C ALA A 168 -0.84 21.12 -2.28
N PRO A 169 -1.86 21.70 -2.94
CA PRO A 169 -3.07 22.19 -2.27
C PRO A 169 -3.83 21.07 -1.52
N HIS A 170 -3.58 19.80 -1.86
CA HIS A 170 -4.13 18.60 -1.21
C HIS A 170 -3.00 17.65 -0.86
N ARG A 171 -2.06 18.08 -0.02
CA ARG A 171 -0.98 17.23 0.42
C ARG A 171 -1.50 16.11 1.33
N GLN A 172 -1.05 14.90 1.08
CA GLN A 172 -1.22 13.80 2.03
C GLN A 172 -0.50 14.15 3.34
N GLY A 173 -1.26 14.17 4.33
CA GLY A 173 -1.24 14.51 5.65
C GLY A 173 -0.14 14.10 6.57
N PRO A 174 -0.55 13.71 7.80
CA PRO A 174 0.38 13.59 8.89
C PRO A 174 1.27 12.35 8.76
N ILE A 175 2.26 12.29 9.63
CA ILE A 175 2.96 11.07 9.98
C ILE A 175 2.13 10.37 11.06
N LEU A 176 1.93 9.06 10.92
CA LEU A 176 1.06 8.26 11.76
C LEU A 176 1.85 7.13 12.44
N VAL A 177 1.44 6.73 13.62
CA VAL A 177 1.77 5.44 14.22
C VAL A 177 0.46 4.74 14.56
N PHE A 178 0.18 3.63 13.88
CA PHE A 178 -0.95 2.78 14.24
C PHE A 178 -0.62 1.96 15.47
N PHE A 179 -1.63 1.62 16.24
CA PHE A 179 -1.47 0.74 17.38
C PHE A 179 -2.66 -0.22 17.49
N ARG A 180 -2.43 -1.37 18.13
CA ARG A 180 -3.50 -2.30 18.46
C ARG A 180 -3.85 -2.19 19.93
N ALA A 181 -5.14 -2.25 20.18
CA ALA A 181 -5.71 -2.25 21.51
C ALA A 181 -6.65 -3.43 21.70
N GLY A 182 -6.61 -4.02 22.87
CA GLY A 182 -7.50 -5.09 23.30
C GLY A 182 -8.50 -4.62 24.36
N GLY A 183 -9.36 -5.55 24.81
CA GLY A 183 -10.36 -5.26 25.85
C GLY A 183 -11.52 -4.40 25.34
N ILE A 184 -11.74 -4.35 24.06
CA ILE A 184 -12.81 -3.62 23.42
C ILE A 184 -13.98 -4.59 23.20
N SER A 185 -15.11 -4.36 23.90
CA SER A 185 -16.32 -5.12 23.67
C SER A 185 -16.91 -4.76 22.30
N GLU A 186 -18.01 -5.37 21.89
CA GLU A 186 -18.61 -5.16 20.57
C GLU A 186 -18.85 -3.67 20.27
N VAL A 187 -17.85 -3.03 19.72
CA VAL A 187 -17.92 -1.68 19.16
C VAL A 187 -18.19 -1.83 17.69
N THR A 188 -19.16 -1.09 17.19
CA THR A 188 -19.31 -0.93 15.73
C THR A 188 -18.00 -0.37 15.18
N PRO A 189 -17.37 -1.05 14.22
CA PRO A 189 -16.20 -0.50 13.55
C PRO A 189 -16.48 0.94 13.13
N THR A 190 -15.56 1.84 13.42
CA THR A 190 -15.82 3.27 13.27
C THR A 190 -14.72 3.90 12.44
N TYR A 191 -15.13 4.54 11.36
CA TYR A 191 -14.30 5.45 10.58
C TYR A 191 -14.98 6.83 10.56
N ARG A 192 -14.47 7.73 11.40
CA ARG A 192 -14.93 9.13 11.47
C ARG A 192 -13.73 10.05 11.26
N PRO A 193 -13.36 10.32 10.01
CA PRO A 193 -12.13 11.06 9.70
C PRO A 193 -12.22 12.54 10.02
N ASN A 194 -13.42 13.09 10.23
CA ASN A 194 -13.66 14.52 10.42
C ASN A 194 -14.50 14.76 11.69
N VAL A 195 -13.86 14.71 12.85
CA VAL A 195 -14.52 14.94 14.15
C VAL A 195 -13.77 16.04 14.89
N THR A 196 -14.49 17.11 15.28
CA THR A 196 -13.87 18.28 15.90
C THR A 196 -13.59 18.12 17.39
N ASP A 197 -14.38 17.29 18.07
CA ASP A 197 -14.37 17.19 19.53
C ASP A 197 -13.58 16.00 20.09
N VAL A 198 -12.69 15.45 19.27
CA VAL A 198 -11.86 14.30 19.64
C VAL A 198 -10.38 14.63 19.52
N PRO A 199 -9.50 13.95 20.29
CA PRO A 199 -8.07 14.08 20.11
C PRO A 199 -7.68 13.83 18.65
N TYR A 200 -6.90 14.74 18.10
CA TYR A 200 -6.31 14.61 16.75
C TYR A 200 -7.29 14.52 15.57
N GLY A 201 -8.58 14.84 15.78
CA GLY A 201 -9.54 15.08 14.70
C GLY A 201 -10.12 13.86 13.99
N ALA A 202 -9.90 12.65 14.50
CA ALA A 202 -10.46 11.44 13.90
C ALA A 202 -10.72 10.34 14.94
N ILE A 203 -11.73 9.51 14.70
CA ILE A 203 -11.96 8.24 15.41
C ILE A 203 -11.97 7.13 14.37
N ASN A 204 -10.89 6.38 14.29
CA ASN A 204 -10.73 5.29 13.33
C ASN A 204 -10.38 4.00 14.08
N LEU A 205 -11.38 3.14 14.26
CA LEU A 205 -11.32 1.87 14.96
C LEU A 205 -11.61 0.74 13.97
N PHE A 206 -10.60 -0.03 13.64
CA PHE A 206 -10.69 -1.14 12.69
C PHE A 206 -10.54 -2.46 13.41
N PRO A 207 -11.54 -3.36 13.38
CA PRO A 207 -11.41 -4.68 13.99
C PRO A 207 -10.28 -5.46 13.31
N THR A 208 -9.58 -6.25 14.11
CA THR A 208 -8.58 -7.19 13.60
C THR A 208 -9.20 -8.59 13.43
N MET A 209 -8.37 -9.57 13.04
CA MET A 209 -8.78 -10.98 12.96
C MET A 209 -9.13 -11.58 14.32
N ARG A 210 -8.76 -10.92 15.42
CA ARG A 210 -8.98 -11.39 16.80
C ARG A 210 -10.16 -10.69 17.43
N ASP A 211 -10.91 -11.45 18.25
CA ASP A 211 -12.03 -10.88 19.00
C ASP A 211 -11.52 -9.88 20.03
N HIS A 212 -12.27 -8.79 20.22
CA HIS A 212 -11.97 -7.74 21.18
C HIS A 212 -10.65 -6.99 20.93
N GLU A 213 -10.03 -7.13 19.74
CA GLU A 213 -8.83 -6.44 19.30
C GLU A 213 -9.14 -5.53 18.12
N TYR A 214 -8.66 -4.27 18.21
CA TYR A 214 -8.81 -3.27 17.18
C TYR A 214 -7.48 -2.62 16.83
N ARG A 215 -7.24 -2.36 15.56
CA ARG A 215 -6.23 -1.42 15.11
C ARG A 215 -6.82 0.00 15.18
N ILE A 216 -6.06 0.91 15.80
CA ILE A 216 -6.49 2.29 16.02
C ILE A 216 -5.60 3.21 15.20
N GLU A 217 -6.23 4.08 14.41
CA GLU A 217 -5.60 5.06 13.55
C GLU A 217 -6.01 6.47 13.95
N MET A 218 -5.48 6.93 15.08
CA MET A 218 -5.85 8.24 15.64
C MET A 218 -4.66 9.15 15.90
N THR A 219 -3.42 8.64 15.90
CA THR A 219 -2.23 9.49 16.13
C THR A 219 -1.98 10.39 14.93
N ARG A 220 -1.46 11.58 15.15
CA ARG A 220 -1.14 12.57 14.13
C ARG A 220 0.07 13.38 14.55
N ALA A 221 1.12 13.39 13.74
CA ALA A 221 2.25 14.31 13.88
C ALA A 221 2.44 15.08 12.58
N LEU A 222 2.66 16.38 12.68
CA LEU A 222 2.97 17.20 11.52
C LEU A 222 4.40 16.93 11.06
N GLY A 223 4.61 16.91 9.76
CA GLY A 223 5.91 16.70 9.16
C GLY A 223 5.80 16.17 7.74
N ASP A 224 6.88 16.25 7.01
CA ASP A 224 6.95 15.73 5.65
C ASP A 224 7.70 14.38 5.57
N GLY A 225 8.30 13.95 6.68
CA GLY A 225 9.04 12.69 6.74
C GLY A 225 10.33 12.67 5.92
N SER A 226 10.80 13.80 5.39
CA SER A 226 11.95 13.87 4.49
C SER A 226 13.30 13.76 5.20
N SER A 227 13.35 14.08 6.49
CA SER A 227 14.55 14.06 7.31
C SER A 227 14.47 13.05 8.46
N VAL A 228 15.62 12.58 8.90
CA VAL A 228 15.75 11.71 10.08
C VAL A 228 15.26 12.42 11.34
N GLU A 229 15.56 13.74 11.47
CA GLU A 229 15.14 14.55 12.59
C GLU A 229 13.59 14.62 12.66
N ASP A 230 12.93 14.92 11.54
CA ASP A 230 11.48 15.00 11.46
C ASP A 230 10.81 13.65 11.75
N MET A 231 11.28 12.57 11.15
CA MET A 231 10.78 11.23 11.41
C MET A 231 10.97 10.80 12.86
N THR A 232 12.10 11.14 13.47
CA THR A 232 12.37 10.82 14.89
C THR A 232 11.40 11.57 15.80
N ARG A 233 11.27 12.88 15.58
CA ARG A 233 10.32 13.73 16.33
C ARG A 233 8.89 13.22 16.21
N ALA A 234 8.42 13.01 14.98
CA ALA A 234 7.06 12.56 14.70
C ALA A 234 6.76 11.17 15.29
N SER A 235 7.71 10.25 15.21
CA SER A 235 7.57 8.90 15.80
C SER A 235 7.39 8.97 17.31
N ILE A 236 8.17 9.80 17.99
CA ILE A 236 8.07 9.99 19.45
C ILE A 236 6.75 10.70 19.81
N GLU A 237 6.39 11.73 19.07
CA GLU A 237 5.15 12.50 19.26
C GLU A 237 3.91 11.60 19.12
N CYS A 238 3.82 10.80 18.06
CA CYS A 238 2.71 9.86 17.87
C CYS A 238 2.61 8.86 19.01
N ARG A 239 3.72 8.27 19.46
CA ARG A 239 3.70 7.34 20.60
C ARG A 239 3.26 7.99 21.90
N ARG A 240 3.59 9.26 22.13
CA ARG A 240 3.12 10.01 23.31
C ARG A 240 1.62 10.26 23.29
N GLN A 241 1.00 10.27 22.12
CA GLN A 241 -0.45 10.47 21.96
C GLN A 241 -1.23 9.19 22.31
N ILE A 242 -0.64 8.00 22.22
CA ILE A 242 -1.33 6.72 22.44
C ILE A 242 -2.03 6.64 23.82
N PRO A 243 -1.36 6.94 24.96
CA PRO A 243 -2.02 6.91 26.25
C PRO A 243 -3.20 7.89 26.36
N GLU A 244 -3.09 9.08 25.77
CA GLU A 244 -4.16 10.08 25.73
C GLU A 244 -5.37 9.58 24.95
N ILE A 245 -5.14 8.96 23.78
CA ILE A 245 -6.19 8.36 22.95
C ILE A 245 -6.89 7.21 23.69
N ILE A 246 -6.14 6.33 24.32
CA ILE A 246 -6.69 5.22 25.10
C ILE A 246 -7.57 5.73 26.23
N GLU A 247 -7.10 6.74 26.95
CA GLU A 247 -7.88 7.32 28.07
C GLU A 247 -9.15 8.04 27.58
N TYR A 248 -9.05 8.74 26.42
CA TYR A 248 -10.21 9.34 25.77
C TYR A 248 -11.24 8.28 25.37
N LEU A 249 -10.83 7.22 24.70
CA LEU A 249 -11.71 6.12 24.25
C LEU A 249 -12.35 5.41 25.46
N ARG A 250 -11.59 5.15 26.52
CA ARG A 250 -12.08 4.54 27.75
C ARG A 250 -13.22 5.32 28.39
N LYS A 251 -13.13 6.65 28.36
CA LYS A 251 -14.12 7.52 28.99
C LYS A 251 -15.32 7.86 28.12
N ASN A 252 -15.11 7.92 26.81
CA ASN A 252 -16.07 8.54 25.91
C ASN A 252 -16.64 7.61 24.84
N TRP A 253 -16.09 6.39 24.70
CA TRP A 253 -16.49 5.49 23.63
C TRP A 253 -17.04 4.17 24.18
N TYR A 254 -18.32 3.91 23.88
CA TYR A 254 -19.01 2.70 24.33
C TYR A 254 -18.23 1.45 23.93
N GLY A 255 -18.08 0.51 24.86
CA GLY A 255 -17.35 -0.73 24.66
C GLY A 255 -15.83 -0.64 24.82
N CYS A 256 -15.29 0.57 25.08
CA CYS A 256 -13.87 0.78 25.31
C CYS A 256 -13.51 0.92 26.81
N GLU A 257 -14.41 0.62 27.73
CA GLU A 257 -14.22 0.79 29.19
C GLU A 257 -13.01 0.01 29.70
N ASN A 258 -12.72 -1.15 29.09
CA ASN A 258 -11.61 -2.03 29.46
C ASN A 258 -10.44 -1.99 28.47
N ILE A 259 -10.37 -0.97 27.62
CA ILE A 259 -9.35 -0.84 26.59
C ILE A 259 -7.93 -0.81 27.20
N TYR A 260 -7.01 -1.56 26.59
CA TYR A 260 -5.59 -1.54 26.90
C TYR A 260 -4.74 -1.63 25.64
N LEU A 261 -3.52 -1.09 25.70
CA LEU A 261 -2.55 -1.16 24.60
C LEU A 261 -2.01 -2.59 24.47
N ILE A 262 -2.00 -3.13 23.26
CA ILE A 262 -1.30 -4.38 22.91
C ILE A 262 0.09 -4.04 22.40
N ASP A 263 0.16 -3.32 21.29
CA ASP A 263 1.40 -2.89 20.65
C ASP A 263 1.20 -1.65 19.79
N SER A 264 2.29 -1.10 19.27
CA SER A 264 2.28 -0.02 18.29
C SER A 264 3.24 -0.34 17.15
N GLY A 265 2.99 0.21 15.96
CA GLY A 265 3.87 0.07 14.82
C GLY A 265 5.32 0.46 15.15
N ASN A 266 6.26 -0.35 14.72
CA ASN A 266 7.69 -0.10 14.92
C ASN A 266 8.17 1.12 14.14
N GLU A 267 7.56 1.35 12.97
CA GLU A 267 7.86 2.47 12.09
C GLU A 267 6.66 3.39 11.96
N ALA A 268 6.91 4.69 12.11
CA ALA A 268 5.92 5.70 11.78
C ALA A 268 5.75 5.75 10.25
N LEU A 269 4.51 5.91 9.83
CA LEU A 269 4.12 5.93 8.42
C LEU A 269 3.91 7.37 7.96
N PRO A 270 4.83 7.95 7.17
CA PRO A 270 4.56 9.21 6.48
C PRO A 270 3.62 8.91 5.32
N MET A 271 2.49 9.64 5.26
CA MET A 271 1.49 9.44 4.23
C MET A 271 2.01 9.84 2.85
N SER A 272 2.80 10.90 2.77
CA SER A 272 3.41 11.38 1.53
C SER A 272 4.91 11.52 1.65
N LEU A 273 5.63 11.25 0.56
CA LEU A 273 7.08 11.46 0.46
C LEU A 273 7.44 11.90 -0.96
N TYR A 274 8.32 11.14 -1.63
CA TYR A 274 8.75 11.41 -2.99
C TYR A 274 8.11 10.44 -3.98
N LYS A 275 7.62 10.98 -5.08
CA LYS A 275 7.09 10.24 -6.23
C LYS A 275 8.00 10.40 -7.42
N LEU A 276 8.15 9.35 -8.20
CA LEU A 276 8.81 9.43 -9.49
C LEU A 276 8.06 10.41 -10.41
N VAL A 277 8.78 11.23 -11.17
CA VAL A 277 8.25 11.83 -12.40
C VAL A 277 8.35 10.77 -13.49
N GLY A 278 7.26 10.04 -13.66
CA GLY A 278 7.15 8.96 -14.64
C GLY A 278 6.71 9.47 -16.01
N ARG A 279 6.83 8.62 -17.03
CA ARG A 279 6.44 8.92 -18.40
C ARG A 279 4.93 9.17 -18.55
N ARG A 280 4.12 8.57 -17.68
CA ARG A 280 2.68 8.79 -17.57
C ARG A 280 2.28 8.66 -16.10
N PRO A 281 2.07 9.76 -15.39
CA PRO A 281 1.60 9.70 -14.01
C PRO A 281 0.16 9.20 -13.93
N VAL A 282 -0.24 8.67 -12.80
CA VAL A 282 -1.65 8.43 -12.47
C VAL A 282 -2.27 9.78 -12.12
N CYS A 283 -3.25 10.21 -12.90
CA CYS A 283 -3.91 11.50 -12.73
C CYS A 283 -5.25 11.35 -12.02
N VAL A 284 -5.59 12.31 -11.17
CA VAL A 284 -6.88 12.34 -10.47
C VAL A 284 -8.05 12.32 -11.47
N ASN A 285 -7.92 13.07 -12.57
CA ASN A 285 -8.95 13.10 -13.61
C ASN A 285 -9.17 11.72 -14.26
N ASP A 286 -8.10 10.95 -14.51
CA ASP A 286 -8.20 9.59 -15.04
C ASP A 286 -8.90 8.65 -14.06
N MET A 287 -8.60 8.77 -12.76
CA MET A 287 -9.27 8.01 -11.69
C MET A 287 -10.78 8.29 -11.65
N LEU A 288 -11.16 9.56 -11.61
CA LEU A 288 -12.56 9.98 -11.52
C LEU A 288 -13.40 9.64 -12.76
N ASN A 289 -12.77 9.51 -13.92
CA ASN A 289 -13.42 9.14 -15.17
C ASN A 289 -13.28 7.65 -15.54
N GLY A 290 -12.69 6.83 -14.67
CA GLY A 290 -12.53 5.39 -14.92
C GLY A 290 -11.66 5.06 -16.13
N VAL A 291 -10.62 5.87 -16.39
CA VAL A 291 -9.76 5.69 -17.57
C VAL A 291 -8.87 4.46 -17.40
N VAL A 292 -8.91 3.56 -18.38
CA VAL A 292 -8.03 2.38 -18.45
C VAL A 292 -7.07 2.56 -19.62
N PRO A 293 -5.82 2.98 -19.38
CA PRO A 293 -4.82 3.19 -20.44
C PRO A 293 -4.51 1.92 -21.22
N GLU A 294 -4.07 2.07 -22.49
CA GLU A 294 -3.64 0.93 -23.32
C GLU A 294 -2.45 0.17 -22.70
N ASP A 295 -1.58 0.88 -21.97
CA ASP A 295 -0.42 0.34 -21.27
C ASP A 295 -0.73 -0.13 -19.85
N THR A 296 -2.01 -0.35 -19.51
CA THR A 296 -2.46 -0.78 -18.16
C THR A 296 -1.76 -2.07 -17.71
N ILE A 297 -1.20 -2.02 -16.50
CA ILE A 297 -0.51 -3.13 -15.84
C ILE A 297 -1.18 -3.56 -14.52
N ALA A 298 -2.10 -2.79 -14.01
CA ALA A 298 -2.92 -3.09 -12.84
C ALA A 298 -4.23 -2.28 -12.90
N LEU A 299 -5.27 -2.77 -12.23
CA LEU A 299 -6.54 -2.07 -12.03
C LEU A 299 -6.67 -1.63 -10.58
N CYS A 300 -7.47 -0.60 -10.32
CA CYS A 300 -7.72 -0.10 -8.98
C CYS A 300 -9.15 0.44 -8.84
N GLY A 301 -9.82 0.09 -7.74
CA GLY A 301 -11.14 0.60 -7.36
C GLY A 301 -11.10 1.58 -6.19
N TYR A 302 -9.93 2.00 -5.73
CA TYR A 302 -9.79 2.93 -4.60
C TYR A 302 -9.90 4.38 -5.08
N GLY A 303 -10.68 5.17 -4.34
CA GLY A 303 -10.93 6.57 -4.65
C GLY A 303 -9.83 7.50 -4.13
N ILE A 304 -10.21 8.76 -3.92
CA ILE A 304 -9.33 9.79 -3.35
C ILE A 304 -9.54 9.80 -1.84
N ASP A 305 -8.46 9.69 -1.08
CA ASP A 305 -8.45 9.78 0.37
C ASP A 305 -7.25 10.62 0.81
N VAL A 306 -7.49 11.91 1.04
CA VAL A 306 -6.46 12.87 1.45
C VAL A 306 -6.65 13.21 2.91
N HIS A 307 -5.75 12.75 3.75
CA HIS A 307 -5.75 13.08 5.17
C HIS A 307 -5.21 14.49 5.40
N SER A 308 -5.90 15.28 6.24
CA SER A 308 -5.41 16.61 6.62
C SER A 308 -4.09 16.52 7.38
N ALA A 309 -3.14 17.36 7.00
CA ALA A 309 -1.90 17.55 7.76
C ALA A 309 -2.10 18.37 9.03
N GLU A 310 -3.23 19.06 9.18
CA GLU A 310 -3.51 19.95 10.32
C GLU A 310 -4.24 19.20 11.43
N LYS A 311 -3.92 19.53 12.69
CA LYS A 311 -4.64 19.01 13.85
C LYS A 311 -6.11 19.47 13.76
N GLY A 312 -7.05 18.51 13.68
CA GLY A 312 -8.47 18.83 13.52
C GLY A 312 -8.87 19.32 12.13
N GLY A 313 -7.94 19.30 11.16
CA GLY A 313 -8.26 19.58 9.75
C GLY A 313 -9.14 18.51 9.13
N GLN A 314 -9.94 18.91 8.15
CA GLN A 314 -10.84 17.98 7.47
C GLN A 314 -10.10 17.16 6.42
N ASN A 315 -10.33 15.85 6.40
CA ASN A 315 -9.91 14.97 5.32
C ASN A 315 -10.81 15.18 4.09
N TYR A 316 -10.23 15.04 2.91
CA TYR A 316 -10.99 15.02 1.67
C TYR A 316 -11.11 13.58 1.17
N LEU A 317 -12.34 13.09 1.11
CA LEU A 317 -12.68 11.75 0.65
C LEU A 317 -13.58 11.84 -0.58
N HIS A 318 -13.26 11.09 -1.61
CA HIS A 318 -14.10 10.94 -2.78
C HIS A 318 -14.05 9.48 -3.24
N TYR A 319 -15.14 8.77 -3.02
CA TYR A 319 -15.30 7.38 -3.45
C TYR A 319 -15.68 7.31 -4.93
N LEU A 320 -15.26 6.25 -5.57
CA LEU A 320 -15.66 5.97 -6.95
C LEU A 320 -17.13 5.50 -6.98
N GLU A 321 -17.80 5.66 -8.11
CA GLU A 321 -19.15 5.13 -8.31
C GLU A 321 -19.16 3.59 -8.27
N PRO A 322 -20.28 2.96 -7.91
CA PRO A 322 -20.42 1.50 -7.96
C PRO A 322 -20.02 0.94 -9.32
N GLY A 323 -19.18 -0.11 -9.33
CA GLY A 323 -18.67 -0.70 -10.57
C GLY A 323 -17.56 0.09 -11.25
N GLN A 324 -17.22 1.29 -10.77
CA GLN A 324 -16.16 2.11 -11.35
C GLN A 324 -14.79 1.65 -10.89
N TYR A 325 -13.84 1.64 -11.82
CA TYR A 325 -12.42 1.38 -11.60
C TYR A 325 -11.60 2.14 -12.66
N TYR A 326 -10.29 2.15 -12.48
CA TYR A 326 -9.35 2.75 -13.44
C TYR A 326 -8.08 1.90 -13.56
N GLY A 327 -7.27 2.19 -14.58
CA GLY A 327 -6.03 1.48 -14.85
C GLY A 327 -4.79 2.25 -14.45
N ILE A 328 -3.77 1.53 -13.99
CA ILE A 328 -2.42 2.03 -13.80
C ILE A 328 -1.59 1.66 -15.01
N GLY A 329 -1.07 2.65 -15.74
CA GLY A 329 -0.23 2.42 -16.91
C GLY A 329 1.21 2.09 -16.57
N TYR A 330 1.88 1.31 -17.41
CA TYR A 330 3.30 0.99 -17.28
C TYR A 330 4.18 2.25 -17.21
N GLY A 331 3.80 3.30 -17.94
CA GLY A 331 4.51 4.58 -17.91
C GLY A 331 4.66 5.21 -16.54
N ALA A 332 3.81 4.85 -15.56
CA ALA A 332 3.91 5.33 -14.18
C ALA A 332 5.09 4.71 -13.40
N LEU A 333 5.62 3.57 -13.87
CA LEU A 333 6.78 2.90 -13.26
C LEU A 333 8.11 3.32 -13.86
N VAL A 334 8.10 3.97 -15.03
CA VAL A 334 9.29 4.27 -15.85
C VAL A 334 9.69 5.74 -15.68
N PRO A 335 10.96 6.05 -15.33
CA PRO A 335 11.44 7.43 -15.27
C PRO A 335 11.21 8.19 -16.58
N ALA A 336 10.69 9.41 -16.50
CA ALA A 336 10.62 10.32 -17.65
C ALA A 336 12.01 10.85 -18.05
N SER A 337 12.94 10.95 -17.09
CA SER A 337 14.34 11.32 -17.30
C SER A 337 15.13 10.23 -18.03
N GLU A 338 16.38 10.55 -18.39
CA GLU A 338 17.28 9.64 -19.13
C GLU A 338 17.93 8.54 -18.26
N VAL A 339 17.57 8.43 -16.97
CA VAL A 339 18.07 7.35 -16.12
C VAL A 339 17.52 6.00 -16.59
N GLU A 340 18.39 5.03 -16.75
CA GLU A 340 18.07 3.71 -17.31
C GLU A 340 18.30 2.57 -16.31
N ASN A 341 17.72 1.40 -16.62
CA ASN A 341 17.84 0.15 -15.89
C ASN A 341 17.21 0.15 -14.49
N ILE A 342 16.39 1.15 -14.18
CA ILE A 342 15.66 1.23 -12.91
C ILE A 342 14.18 1.49 -13.18
N LEU A 343 13.33 0.81 -12.41
CA LEU A 343 11.89 1.02 -12.32
C LEU A 343 11.51 1.35 -10.89
N THR A 344 10.31 1.89 -10.70
CA THR A 344 9.70 2.01 -9.39
C THR A 344 8.59 0.99 -9.18
N ALA A 345 8.20 0.77 -7.92
CA ALA A 345 7.01 0.02 -7.54
C ALA A 345 6.47 0.52 -6.20
N GLY A 346 5.20 0.20 -5.93
CA GLY A 346 4.54 0.56 -4.68
C GLY A 346 4.37 2.05 -4.51
N LYS A 347 4.59 2.54 -3.30
CA LYS A 347 4.31 3.92 -2.89
C LYS A 347 5.03 5.00 -3.71
N SER A 348 6.15 4.67 -4.36
CA SER A 348 6.95 5.61 -5.18
C SER A 348 6.46 5.78 -6.63
N VAL A 349 5.42 5.06 -7.04
CA VAL A 349 4.83 5.13 -8.38
C VAL A 349 4.40 6.55 -8.70
N SER A 350 4.60 6.95 -9.97
CA SER A 350 4.30 8.31 -10.44
C SER A 350 2.80 8.60 -10.39
N CYS A 351 2.40 9.60 -9.65
CA CYS A 351 1.01 10.04 -9.53
C CYS A 351 0.89 11.50 -9.10
N GLU A 352 -0.27 12.09 -9.34
CA GLU A 352 -0.67 13.36 -8.72
C GLU A 352 -0.95 13.17 -7.23
N SER A 353 -0.84 14.25 -6.44
CA SER A 353 -1.00 14.17 -4.98
C SER A 353 -2.35 13.64 -4.52
N GLY A 354 -3.43 13.91 -5.25
CA GLY A 354 -4.75 13.36 -4.95
C GLY A 354 -4.88 11.84 -5.20
N ALA A 355 -3.98 11.25 -6.00
CA ALA A 355 -3.98 9.82 -6.31
C ALA A 355 -3.10 8.98 -5.35
N GLU A 356 -2.40 9.62 -4.42
CA GLU A 356 -1.38 8.94 -3.58
C GLU A 356 -1.95 7.85 -2.69
N ALA A 357 -3.12 8.06 -2.11
CA ALA A 357 -3.75 7.07 -1.25
C ALA A 357 -4.02 5.76 -1.99
N ALA A 358 -4.53 5.86 -3.22
CA ALA A 358 -4.76 4.70 -4.07
C ALA A 358 -3.45 3.96 -4.40
N ILE A 359 -2.39 4.72 -4.74
CA ILE A 359 -1.08 4.14 -5.07
C ILE A 359 -0.45 3.44 -3.87
N MET A 360 -0.73 3.90 -2.64
CA MET A 360 -0.24 3.26 -1.41
C MET A 360 -0.99 1.96 -1.06
N ALA A 361 -2.17 1.74 -1.62
CA ALA A 361 -3.00 0.58 -1.30
C ALA A 361 -2.19 -0.72 -1.42
N THR A 362 -2.31 -1.60 -0.43
CA THR A 362 -1.45 -2.79 -0.29
C THR A 362 -1.53 -3.70 -1.51
N ALA A 363 -2.74 -4.01 -1.98
CA ALA A 363 -2.94 -4.87 -3.14
C ALA A 363 -2.35 -4.25 -4.42
N LEU A 364 -2.55 -2.95 -4.63
CA LEU A 364 -2.03 -2.23 -5.79
C LEU A 364 -0.49 -2.11 -5.77
N SER A 365 0.09 -1.89 -4.58
CA SER A 365 1.55 -1.88 -4.41
C SER A 365 2.18 -3.20 -4.86
N MET A 366 1.54 -4.34 -4.55
CA MET A 366 1.98 -5.65 -5.02
C MET A 366 1.81 -5.84 -6.51
N ALA A 367 0.68 -5.41 -7.09
CA ALA A 367 0.45 -5.50 -8.54
C ALA A 367 1.46 -4.67 -9.33
N THR A 368 1.81 -3.46 -8.86
CA THR A 368 2.87 -2.65 -9.49
C THR A 368 4.25 -3.29 -9.36
N GLY A 369 4.53 -3.96 -8.23
CA GLY A 369 5.75 -4.75 -8.02
C GLY A 369 5.84 -5.95 -8.97
N GLU A 370 4.74 -6.69 -9.16
CA GLU A 370 4.65 -7.79 -10.13
C GLU A 370 4.93 -7.28 -11.55
N ALA A 371 4.34 -6.16 -11.93
CA ALA A 371 4.54 -5.54 -13.24
C ALA A 371 5.99 -5.09 -13.45
N ALA A 372 6.60 -4.42 -12.45
CA ALA A 372 8.00 -3.99 -12.51
C ALA A 372 8.96 -5.19 -12.63
N GLY A 373 8.70 -6.27 -11.87
CA GLY A 373 9.48 -7.51 -11.94
C GLY A 373 9.37 -8.19 -13.31
N THR A 374 8.17 -8.29 -13.85
CA THR A 374 7.91 -8.90 -15.17
C THR A 374 8.50 -8.06 -16.30
N ALA A 375 8.36 -6.73 -16.26
CA ALA A 375 8.96 -5.82 -17.22
C ALA A 375 10.50 -5.88 -17.19
N SER A 376 11.09 -5.95 -16.00
CA SER A 376 12.54 -6.13 -15.85
C SER A 376 13.03 -7.43 -16.49
N ALA A 377 12.28 -8.51 -16.33
CA ALA A 377 12.60 -9.79 -16.95
C ALA A 377 12.51 -9.74 -18.48
N LEU A 378 11.44 -9.18 -19.02
CA LEU A 378 11.27 -8.97 -20.46
C LEU A 378 12.39 -8.09 -21.05
N SER A 379 12.71 -7.00 -20.37
CA SER A 379 13.79 -6.09 -20.74
C SER A 379 15.16 -6.79 -20.83
N ILE A 380 15.43 -7.73 -19.91
CA ILE A 380 16.67 -8.52 -19.93
C ILE A 380 16.65 -9.54 -21.06
N ARG A 381 15.52 -10.24 -21.25
CA ARG A 381 15.37 -11.29 -22.27
C ARG A 381 15.46 -10.72 -23.69
N ASP A 382 14.78 -9.60 -23.92
CA ASP A 382 14.68 -8.98 -25.24
C ASP A 382 15.85 -8.01 -25.51
N ASP A 383 16.80 -7.86 -24.53
CA ASP A 383 17.96 -6.96 -24.54
C ASP A 383 17.61 -5.49 -24.90
N VAL A 384 16.53 -4.99 -24.28
CA VAL A 384 16.06 -3.62 -24.47
C VAL A 384 16.05 -2.85 -23.16
N PRO A 385 16.18 -1.52 -23.16
CA PRO A 385 15.96 -0.69 -21.96
C PRO A 385 14.55 -0.89 -21.38
N VAL A 386 14.40 -0.72 -20.07
CA VAL A 386 13.08 -0.85 -19.42
C VAL A 386 12.01 0.06 -20.02
N ARG A 387 12.42 1.26 -20.51
CA ARG A 387 11.54 2.21 -21.20
C ARG A 387 11.03 1.74 -22.57
N SER A 388 11.66 0.71 -23.16
CA SER A 388 11.37 0.17 -24.48
C SER A 388 10.75 -1.23 -24.43
N VAL A 389 10.34 -1.68 -23.25
CA VAL A 389 9.64 -2.96 -23.10
C VAL A 389 8.35 -2.92 -23.93
N ASP A 390 8.13 -3.98 -24.71
CA ASP A 390 6.88 -4.17 -25.43
C ASP A 390 5.72 -4.40 -24.46
N VAL A 391 4.85 -3.42 -24.34
CA VAL A 391 3.72 -3.41 -23.41
C VAL A 391 2.75 -4.56 -23.70
N LYS A 392 2.55 -4.95 -24.95
CA LYS A 392 1.68 -6.09 -25.30
C LYS A 392 2.23 -7.37 -24.73
N LYS A 393 3.52 -7.62 -24.92
CA LYS A 393 4.21 -8.78 -24.31
C LYS A 393 4.16 -8.74 -22.78
N LEU A 394 4.31 -7.55 -22.18
CA LEU A 394 4.22 -7.38 -20.73
C LEU A 394 2.81 -7.75 -20.22
N ARG A 395 1.77 -7.23 -20.85
CA ARG A 395 0.38 -7.52 -20.48
C ARG A 395 0.04 -9.01 -20.65
N GLU A 396 0.50 -9.64 -21.73
CA GLU A 396 0.36 -11.09 -21.92
C GLU A 396 1.08 -11.90 -20.84
N ALA A 397 2.29 -11.50 -20.46
CA ALA A 397 3.04 -12.16 -19.40
C ALA A 397 2.33 -12.02 -18.05
N LEU A 398 1.81 -10.83 -17.71
CA LEU A 398 1.05 -10.58 -16.50
C LEU A 398 -0.22 -11.45 -16.44
N ARG A 399 -1.00 -11.54 -17.53
CA ARG A 399 -2.18 -12.43 -17.59
C ARG A 399 -1.80 -13.91 -17.38
N ARG A 400 -0.72 -14.39 -18.00
CA ARG A 400 -0.22 -15.76 -17.78
C ARG A 400 0.19 -16.03 -16.32
N GLN A 401 0.60 -15.00 -15.58
CA GLN A 401 0.95 -15.08 -14.16
C GLN A 401 -0.27 -14.96 -13.24
N GLY A 402 -1.46 -14.70 -13.79
CA GLY A 402 -2.71 -14.60 -13.06
C GLY A 402 -3.09 -13.18 -12.66
N ALA A 403 -2.34 -12.15 -13.11
CA ALA A 403 -2.74 -10.76 -12.91
C ALA A 403 -4.00 -10.43 -13.72
N LEU A 404 -4.92 -9.68 -13.12
CA LEU A 404 -6.10 -9.16 -13.80
C LEU A 404 -5.76 -7.83 -14.48
N LEU A 405 -6.08 -7.72 -15.75
CA LEU A 405 -6.02 -6.49 -16.54
C LEU A 405 -7.39 -6.09 -17.09
N GLU A 406 -8.38 -6.91 -16.81
CA GLU A 406 -9.82 -6.70 -16.94
C GLU A 406 -10.47 -7.20 -15.63
N PRO A 407 -11.61 -6.62 -15.19
CA PRO A 407 -12.29 -7.07 -13.98
C PRO A 407 -12.79 -8.51 -14.10
N GLU A 408 -12.74 -9.24 -13.01
CA GLU A 408 -13.39 -10.54 -12.87
C GLU A 408 -14.68 -10.38 -12.08
N ILE A 409 -15.82 -10.73 -12.68
CA ILE A 409 -17.13 -10.67 -12.03
C ILE A 409 -17.25 -11.78 -11.01
N LEU A 410 -17.62 -11.42 -9.79
CA LEU A 410 -17.81 -12.36 -8.69
C LEU A 410 -19.26 -12.91 -8.72
N PRO A 411 -19.46 -14.22 -8.77
CA PRO A 411 -20.80 -14.81 -8.98
C PRO A 411 -21.84 -14.51 -7.89
N GLU A 412 -21.39 -14.16 -6.69
CA GLU A 412 -22.27 -13.94 -5.53
C GLU A 412 -22.73 -12.50 -5.34
N ALA A 413 -22.16 -11.56 -6.10
CA ALA A 413 -22.48 -10.14 -5.99
C ALA A 413 -23.93 -9.81 -6.42
N GLN A 414 -24.60 -10.68 -7.13
CA GLN A 414 -25.98 -10.48 -7.62
C GLN A 414 -27.07 -10.53 -6.53
N LYS A 415 -26.73 -10.81 -5.28
CA LYS A 415 -27.70 -10.99 -4.18
C LYS A 415 -27.90 -9.78 -3.29
N TYR A 416 -27.31 -8.64 -3.60
CA TYR A 416 -27.32 -7.46 -2.71
C TYR A 416 -28.64 -6.71 -2.61
N ASP A 417 -29.54 -6.87 -3.57
CA ASP A 417 -30.82 -6.14 -3.59
C ASP A 417 -31.85 -6.63 -2.55
N GLU A 418 -31.59 -7.73 -1.84
CA GLU A 418 -32.58 -8.32 -0.92
C GLU A 418 -32.32 -8.07 0.57
N TYR A 419 -31.18 -7.50 0.98
CA TYR A 419 -30.94 -7.19 2.39
C TYR A 419 -31.36 -5.76 2.74
N ILE A 420 -32.68 -5.52 2.71
CA ILE A 420 -33.28 -4.35 3.34
C ILE A 420 -33.21 -4.58 4.85
N PHE A 421 -32.49 -3.72 5.53
CA PHE A 421 -32.40 -3.71 7.00
C PHE A 421 -33.75 -3.40 7.60
N THR A 422 -34.34 -4.35 8.33
CA THR A 422 -35.31 -4.05 9.36
C THR A 422 -34.56 -3.67 10.63
N TYR A 423 -34.82 -2.45 11.12
CA TYR A 423 -34.32 -1.92 12.38
C TYR A 423 -34.79 -2.72 13.58
#